data_77806e0870f38d0e67f3fd362de82ce1
#
_entry.id   77806e0870f38d0e67f3fd362de82ce1
#
_cell.length_a   1.000
_cell.length_b   1.000
_cell.length_c   1.000
_cell.angle_alpha   90.00
_cell.angle_beta   90.00
_cell.angle_gamma   90.00
#
_symmetry.space_group_name_H-M   'P 1'
#
loop_
_entity.id
_entity.type
_entity.pdbx_description
1 polymer ?
#
loop_
_entity_poly.entity_id
_entity_poly.type
_entity_poly.pdbx_seq_one_letter_code
_entity_poly.pdbx_strand_id
1 'polypeptide(L)'
;VLILAGVIFLVSEQSIDVQADNMALTKVRSDLALMYEVVDAKYPGDWRVEGDILYKGDHAFNGDNALVDWLASLTGNTVTIFRGDTRIATTVITDGKRAIGTQAADYVVDAVLKAKQHYFGQAEVAGHLYQTGYRPLLDSSGRAIGMLYTGAAPEVIDQIVSSFRRNVLIITVSASSVLCAALYAYLSRRILKPLARTAAQAALIADGDLREDIFARDARRG
;
A
#
# COMPACT_ATOMS: atom_id res chain seq x y z
N VAL A 1 11.18 6.80 26.21
CA VAL A 1 11.44 5.69 25.25
C VAL A 1 10.15 5.20 24.63
N LEU A 2 9.17 4.72 25.40
CA LEU A 2 7.91 4.17 24.89
C LEU A 2 7.09 5.18 24.07
N ILE A 3 7.02 6.44 24.52
CA ILE A 3 6.33 7.52 23.80
C ILE A 3 7.01 7.79 22.45
N LEU A 4 8.35 7.85 22.44
CA LEU A 4 9.13 8.07 21.21
C LEU A 4 8.94 6.91 20.22
N ALA A 5 8.96 5.67 20.71
CA ALA A 5 8.69 4.49 19.91
C ALA A 5 7.28 4.51 19.30
N GLY A 6 6.28 4.93 20.09
CA GLY A 6 4.90 5.10 19.61
C GLY A 6 4.77 6.17 18.53
N VAL A 7 5.43 7.30 18.67
CA VAL A 7 5.44 8.37 17.66
C VAL A 7 6.12 7.92 16.38
N ILE A 8 7.27 7.25 16.47
CA ILE A 8 7.97 6.69 15.29
C ILE A 8 7.08 5.68 14.58
N PHE A 9 6.39 4.81 15.31
CA PHE A 9 5.48 3.83 14.73
C PHE A 9 4.33 4.50 13.96
N LEU A 10 3.65 5.49 14.57
CA LEU A 10 2.55 6.21 13.93
C LEU A 10 2.98 6.98 12.67
N VAL A 11 4.15 7.64 12.72
CA VAL A 11 4.70 8.35 11.54
C VAL A 11 5.08 7.35 10.44
N SER A 12 5.60 6.19 10.81
CA SER A 12 5.94 5.13 9.85
C SER A 12 4.69 4.55 9.17
N GLU A 13 3.60 4.32 9.89
CA GLU A 13 2.34 3.82 9.30
C GLU A 13 1.84 4.76 8.20
N GLN A 14 1.70 6.05 8.52
CA GLN A 14 1.20 7.03 7.56
C GLN A 14 2.09 7.17 6.32
N SER A 15 3.41 7.05 6.49
CA SER A 15 4.37 7.11 5.39
C SER A 15 4.30 5.87 4.49
N ILE A 16 4.07 4.68 5.06
CA ILE A 16 3.99 3.41 4.32
C ILE A 16 2.78 3.41 3.40
N ASP A 17 1.60 3.81 3.89
CA ASP A 17 0.36 3.83 3.11
C ASP A 17 0.49 4.79 1.90
N VAL A 18 1.00 6.01 2.12
CA VAL A 18 1.22 6.98 1.03
C VAL A 18 2.23 6.48 0.00
N GLN A 19 3.31 5.82 0.44
CA GLN A 19 4.30 5.26 -0.49
C GLN A 19 3.74 4.08 -1.28
N ALA A 20 2.96 3.21 -0.65
CA ALA A 20 2.31 2.08 -1.31
C ALA A 20 1.34 2.55 -2.39
N ASP A 21 0.52 3.55 -2.10
CA ASP A 21 -0.41 4.17 -3.06
C ASP A 21 0.34 4.78 -4.26
N ASN A 22 1.41 5.52 -4.02
CA ASN A 22 2.22 6.12 -5.07
C ASN A 22 2.92 5.06 -5.95
N MET A 23 3.42 3.98 -5.34
CA MET A 23 4.03 2.87 -6.07
C MET A 23 2.99 2.14 -6.92
N ALA A 24 1.81 1.85 -6.36
CA ALA A 24 0.70 1.24 -7.08
C ALA A 24 0.26 2.10 -8.26
N LEU A 25 0.13 3.42 -8.06
CA LEU A 25 -0.25 4.35 -9.12
C LEU A 25 0.82 4.43 -10.22
N THR A 26 2.10 4.43 -9.86
CA THR A 26 3.21 4.41 -10.81
C THR A 26 3.19 3.13 -11.65
N LYS A 27 2.97 1.98 -11.00
CA LYS A 27 2.83 0.69 -11.68
C LYS A 27 1.64 0.70 -12.63
N VAL A 28 0.47 1.12 -12.16
CA VAL A 28 -0.77 1.22 -12.96
C VAL A 28 -0.54 2.10 -14.20
N ARG A 29 0.16 3.21 -14.07
CA ARG A 29 0.49 4.11 -15.17
C ARG A 29 1.36 3.42 -16.23
N SER A 30 2.39 2.71 -15.80
CA SER A 30 3.29 1.97 -16.68
C SER A 30 2.58 0.79 -17.37
N ASP A 31 1.77 0.05 -16.62
CA ASP A 31 1.03 -1.10 -17.13
C ASP A 31 -0.03 -0.67 -18.15
N LEU A 32 -0.75 0.44 -17.89
CA LEU A 32 -1.73 0.98 -18.83
C LEU A 32 -1.09 1.39 -20.15
N ALA A 33 0.07 2.04 -20.10
CA ALA A 33 0.82 2.41 -21.30
C ALA A 33 1.27 1.17 -22.08
N LEU A 34 1.86 0.18 -21.39
CA LEU A 34 2.29 -1.07 -22.00
C LEU A 34 1.12 -1.82 -22.65
N MET A 35 0.00 -1.97 -21.94
CA MET A 35 -1.16 -2.68 -22.46
C MET A 35 -1.73 -2.01 -23.70
N TYR A 36 -1.76 -0.67 -23.73
CA TYR A 36 -2.22 0.03 -24.93
C TYR A 36 -1.33 -0.25 -26.13
N GLU A 37 0.00 -0.16 -25.99
CA GLU A 37 0.94 -0.46 -27.05
C GLU A 37 0.86 -1.91 -27.51
N VAL A 38 0.66 -2.84 -26.59
CA VAL A 38 0.47 -4.26 -26.89
C VAL A 38 -0.83 -4.50 -27.71
N VAL A 39 -1.91 -3.87 -27.31
CA VAL A 39 -3.20 -3.95 -28.06
C VAL A 39 -3.07 -3.29 -29.42
N ASP A 40 -2.38 -2.14 -29.49
CA ASP A 40 -2.16 -1.42 -30.76
C ASP A 40 -1.33 -2.24 -31.76
N ALA A 41 -0.26 -2.85 -31.29
CA ALA A 41 0.60 -3.70 -32.10
C ALA A 41 -0.10 -5.00 -32.54
N LYS A 42 -0.93 -5.60 -31.67
CA LYS A 42 -1.60 -6.87 -31.94
C LYS A 42 -2.78 -6.71 -32.90
N TYR A 43 -3.49 -5.60 -32.83
CA TYR A 43 -4.69 -5.32 -33.62
C TYR A 43 -4.50 -4.00 -34.38
N PRO A 44 -3.82 -4.00 -35.53
CA PRO A 44 -3.59 -2.78 -36.31
C PRO A 44 -4.88 -2.23 -36.90
N GLY A 45 -4.96 -0.91 -37.04
CA GLY A 45 -6.11 -0.17 -37.57
C GLY A 45 -6.78 0.73 -36.52
N ASP A 46 -7.76 1.49 -36.94
CA ASP A 46 -8.44 2.47 -36.09
C ASP A 46 -9.46 1.84 -35.16
N TRP A 47 -9.66 2.47 -34.01
CA TRP A 47 -10.79 2.18 -33.15
C TRP A 47 -12.08 2.67 -33.79
N ARG A 48 -13.13 1.88 -33.76
CA ARG A 48 -14.46 2.25 -34.24
C ARG A 48 -15.55 1.51 -33.49
N VAL A 49 -16.76 2.07 -33.51
CA VAL A 49 -17.97 1.44 -32.99
C VAL A 49 -18.92 1.20 -34.15
N GLU A 50 -19.37 -0.04 -34.33
CA GLU A 50 -20.38 -0.42 -35.28
C GLU A 50 -21.55 -1.04 -34.52
N GLY A 51 -22.71 -0.35 -34.50
CA GLY A 51 -23.81 -0.72 -33.62
C GLY A 51 -23.42 -0.72 -32.17
N ASP A 52 -23.48 -1.88 -31.52
CA ASP A 52 -23.09 -2.05 -30.10
C ASP A 52 -21.72 -2.69 -29.90
N ILE A 53 -20.94 -2.83 -30.97
CA ILE A 53 -19.63 -3.52 -30.91
C ILE A 53 -18.50 -2.53 -31.09
N LEU A 54 -17.50 -2.64 -30.21
CA LEU A 54 -16.24 -1.90 -30.30
C LEU A 54 -15.23 -2.73 -31.10
N TYR A 55 -14.65 -2.12 -32.11
CA TYR A 55 -13.64 -2.74 -32.98
C TYR A 55 -12.33 -1.95 -32.94
N LYS A 56 -11.22 -2.66 -33.18
CA LYS A 56 -9.95 -2.08 -33.61
C LYS A 56 -9.45 -2.89 -34.82
N GLY A 57 -9.26 -2.22 -35.97
CA GLY A 57 -9.09 -2.94 -37.22
C GLY A 57 -10.27 -3.90 -37.43
N ASP A 58 -10.01 -5.17 -37.70
CA ASP A 58 -11.04 -6.18 -37.91
C ASP A 58 -11.44 -6.95 -36.65
N HIS A 59 -10.82 -6.63 -35.50
CA HIS A 59 -11.04 -7.36 -34.26
C HIS A 59 -12.16 -6.74 -33.41
N ALA A 60 -13.12 -7.56 -32.97
CA ALA A 60 -14.22 -7.19 -32.09
C ALA A 60 -13.84 -7.44 -30.63
N PHE A 61 -14.02 -6.44 -29.76
CA PHE A 61 -13.61 -6.50 -28.35
C PHE A 61 -14.73 -6.89 -27.38
N ASN A 62 -15.99 -6.88 -27.82
CA ASN A 62 -17.10 -7.25 -26.95
C ASN A 62 -17.00 -8.72 -26.52
N GLY A 63 -16.88 -8.94 -25.22
CA GLY A 63 -16.76 -10.29 -24.66
C GLY A 63 -15.39 -10.96 -24.86
N ASP A 64 -14.38 -10.26 -25.38
CA ASP A 64 -13.02 -10.80 -25.52
C ASP A 64 -12.33 -10.88 -24.15
N ASN A 65 -12.85 -11.79 -23.32
CA ASN A 65 -12.30 -12.01 -21.97
C ASN A 65 -10.91 -12.68 -22.03
N ALA A 66 -10.60 -13.41 -23.11
CA ALA A 66 -9.29 -14.02 -23.26
C ALA A 66 -8.17 -12.97 -23.36
N LEU A 67 -8.43 -11.85 -24.06
CA LEU A 67 -7.49 -10.75 -24.16
C LEU A 67 -7.28 -10.06 -22.81
N VAL A 68 -8.35 -9.70 -22.09
CA VAL A 68 -8.20 -9.02 -20.80
C VAL A 68 -7.57 -9.93 -19.75
N ASP A 69 -7.84 -11.24 -19.78
CA ASP A 69 -7.20 -12.23 -18.92
C ASP A 69 -5.69 -12.34 -19.21
N TRP A 70 -5.34 -12.36 -20.49
CA TRP A 70 -3.94 -12.38 -20.90
C TRP A 70 -3.20 -11.10 -20.47
N LEU A 71 -3.77 -9.92 -20.70
CA LEU A 71 -3.19 -8.65 -20.27
C LEU A 71 -3.06 -8.58 -18.73
N ALA A 72 -4.06 -9.07 -18.00
CA ALA A 72 -4.02 -9.17 -16.55
C ALA A 72 -2.90 -10.10 -16.07
N SER A 73 -2.69 -11.23 -16.76
CA SER A 73 -1.61 -12.17 -16.43
C SER A 73 -0.20 -11.56 -16.59
N LEU A 74 -0.04 -10.61 -17.52
CA LEU A 74 1.23 -9.92 -17.74
C LEU A 74 1.53 -8.88 -16.66
N THR A 75 0.48 -8.22 -16.14
CA THR A 75 0.62 -7.07 -15.24
C THR A 75 0.35 -7.39 -13.77
N GLY A 76 -0.44 -8.45 -13.52
CA GLY A 76 -0.95 -8.78 -12.19
C GLY A 76 -2.07 -7.84 -11.71
N ASN A 77 -2.58 -6.97 -12.58
CA ASN A 77 -3.64 -6.01 -12.29
C ASN A 77 -4.96 -6.45 -12.94
N THR A 78 -6.08 -5.87 -12.46
CA THR A 78 -7.36 -6.01 -13.16
C THR A 78 -7.34 -5.20 -14.46
N VAL A 79 -8.02 -5.72 -15.50
CA VAL A 79 -8.08 -5.12 -16.82
C VAL A 79 -9.52 -5.05 -17.30
N THR A 80 -9.89 -3.96 -17.93
CA THR A 80 -11.22 -3.78 -18.54
C THR A 80 -11.12 -2.98 -19.83
N ILE A 81 -11.93 -3.37 -20.80
CA ILE A 81 -12.20 -2.60 -22.01
C ILE A 81 -13.64 -2.12 -21.92
N PHE A 82 -13.83 -0.82 -22.16
CA PHE A 82 -15.12 -0.16 -22.17
C PHE A 82 -15.49 0.27 -23.58
N ARG A 83 -16.76 0.12 -23.93
CA ARG A 83 -17.40 0.85 -25.02
C ARG A 83 -18.18 2.03 -24.42
N GLY A 84 -17.80 3.23 -24.76
CA GLY A 84 -18.23 4.40 -23.98
C GLY A 84 -17.86 4.20 -22.50
N ASP A 85 -18.83 4.29 -21.63
CA ASP A 85 -18.74 4.11 -20.17
C ASP A 85 -18.99 2.66 -19.70
N THR A 86 -19.43 1.76 -20.60
CA THR A 86 -19.92 0.42 -20.27
C THR A 86 -18.85 -0.63 -20.46
N ARG A 87 -18.64 -1.50 -19.46
CA ARG A 87 -17.69 -2.62 -19.50
C ARG A 87 -18.13 -3.68 -20.48
N ILE A 88 -17.33 -3.97 -21.52
CA ILE A 88 -17.61 -4.97 -22.55
C ILE A 88 -16.74 -6.22 -22.45
N ALA A 89 -15.54 -6.10 -21.85
CA ALA A 89 -14.67 -7.22 -21.50
C ALA A 89 -13.91 -6.85 -20.22
N THR A 90 -13.84 -7.74 -19.22
CA THR A 90 -13.26 -7.38 -17.91
C THR A 90 -12.78 -8.61 -17.13
N THR A 91 -11.72 -8.44 -16.34
CA THR A 91 -11.31 -9.38 -15.31
C THR A 91 -11.93 -9.08 -13.95
N VAL A 92 -12.58 -7.92 -13.78
CA VAL A 92 -13.25 -7.56 -12.54
C VAL A 92 -14.43 -8.47 -12.28
N ILE A 93 -14.50 -9.05 -11.08
CA ILE A 93 -15.56 -9.98 -10.66
C ILE A 93 -16.43 -9.30 -9.60
N THR A 94 -17.73 -9.41 -9.75
CA THR A 94 -18.76 -8.99 -8.79
C THR A 94 -19.76 -10.11 -8.64
N ASP A 95 -20.06 -10.51 -7.41
CA ASP A 95 -21.00 -11.62 -7.11
C ASP A 95 -20.67 -12.90 -7.88
N GLY A 96 -19.38 -13.23 -8.01
CA GLY A 96 -18.91 -14.42 -8.70
C GLY A 96 -19.00 -14.39 -10.23
N LYS A 97 -19.37 -13.23 -10.82
CA LYS A 97 -19.47 -13.04 -12.28
C LYS A 97 -18.62 -11.84 -12.73
N ARG A 98 -18.22 -11.86 -14.01
CA ARG A 98 -17.55 -10.69 -14.59
C ARG A 98 -18.51 -9.50 -14.61
N ALA A 99 -18.02 -8.33 -14.22
CA ALA A 99 -18.80 -7.10 -14.12
C ALA A 99 -19.16 -6.48 -15.49
N ILE A 100 -19.42 -7.32 -16.50
CA ILE A 100 -19.81 -6.89 -17.85
C ILE A 100 -21.15 -6.16 -17.79
N GLY A 101 -21.28 -5.08 -18.55
CA GLY A 101 -22.49 -4.25 -18.62
C GLY A 101 -22.58 -3.20 -17.50
N THR A 102 -21.67 -3.21 -16.51
CA THR A 102 -21.62 -2.14 -15.51
C THR A 102 -20.87 -0.92 -16.04
N GLN A 103 -21.14 0.26 -15.44
CA GLN A 103 -20.58 1.54 -15.89
C GLN A 103 -19.39 1.96 -15.05
N ALA A 104 -18.55 2.82 -15.62
CA ALA A 104 -17.52 3.55 -14.90
C ALA A 104 -18.14 4.68 -14.08
N ALA A 105 -17.45 5.15 -13.05
CA ALA A 105 -17.88 6.30 -12.23
C ALA A 105 -17.95 7.59 -13.07
N ASP A 106 -18.93 8.46 -12.78
CA ASP A 106 -19.20 9.68 -13.56
C ASP A 106 -17.96 10.60 -13.70
N TYR A 107 -17.19 10.78 -12.63
CA TYR A 107 -15.97 11.61 -12.68
C TYR A 107 -14.88 11.03 -13.59
N VAL A 108 -14.82 9.69 -13.75
CA VAL A 108 -13.93 9.02 -14.70
C VAL A 108 -14.43 9.27 -16.13
N VAL A 109 -15.74 9.13 -16.35
CA VAL A 109 -16.38 9.41 -17.63
C VAL A 109 -16.12 10.85 -18.06
N ASP A 110 -16.26 11.81 -17.15
CA ASP A 110 -16.01 13.23 -17.43
C ASP A 110 -14.54 13.48 -17.83
N ALA A 111 -13.60 12.91 -17.10
CA ALA A 111 -12.19 13.07 -17.41
C ALA A 111 -11.78 12.35 -18.70
N VAL A 112 -12.24 11.10 -18.91
CA VAL A 112 -11.67 10.24 -19.95
C VAL A 112 -12.46 10.35 -21.26
N LEU A 113 -13.80 10.33 -21.20
CA LEU A 113 -14.60 10.39 -22.43
C LEU A 113 -14.90 11.82 -22.87
N LYS A 114 -15.23 12.75 -21.94
CA LYS A 114 -15.56 14.12 -22.29
C LYS A 114 -14.33 14.99 -22.48
N ALA A 115 -13.41 15.00 -21.48
CA ALA A 115 -12.18 15.78 -21.56
C ALA A 115 -11.05 15.11 -22.36
N LYS A 116 -11.19 13.82 -22.71
CA LYS A 116 -10.20 13.01 -23.45
C LYS A 116 -8.83 12.94 -22.76
N GLN A 117 -8.82 13.01 -21.45
CA GLN A 117 -7.61 12.95 -20.62
C GLN A 117 -7.46 11.56 -20.01
N HIS A 118 -6.23 11.18 -19.73
CA HIS A 118 -5.99 10.00 -18.90
C HIS A 118 -6.43 10.32 -17.47
N TYR A 119 -7.08 9.34 -16.83
CA TYR A 119 -7.35 9.40 -15.40
C TYR A 119 -6.39 8.47 -14.67
N PHE A 120 -5.75 8.97 -13.62
CA PHE A 120 -4.91 8.19 -12.70
C PHE A 120 -5.23 8.58 -11.28
N GLY A 121 -5.69 7.63 -10.48
CA GLY A 121 -6.06 7.85 -9.09
C GLY A 121 -6.93 6.75 -8.54
N GLN A 122 -7.42 6.97 -7.34
CA GLN A 122 -8.37 6.04 -6.73
C GLN A 122 -9.71 6.13 -7.45
N ALA A 123 -10.29 4.99 -7.74
CA ALA A 123 -11.66 4.90 -8.23
C ALA A 123 -12.37 3.69 -7.63
N GLU A 124 -13.68 3.84 -7.42
CA GLU A 124 -14.52 2.73 -7.02
C GLU A 124 -14.76 1.79 -8.21
N VAL A 125 -14.41 0.53 -8.03
CA VAL A 125 -14.57 -0.51 -9.02
C VAL A 125 -15.29 -1.68 -8.37
N ALA A 126 -16.53 -1.93 -8.78
CA ALA A 126 -17.35 -3.01 -8.23
C ALA A 126 -17.46 -3.01 -6.69
N GLY A 127 -17.62 -1.82 -6.08
CA GLY A 127 -17.78 -1.64 -4.63
C GLY A 127 -16.48 -1.60 -3.82
N HIS A 128 -15.32 -1.65 -4.47
CA HIS A 128 -14.01 -1.56 -3.82
C HIS A 128 -13.19 -0.40 -4.38
N LEU A 129 -12.36 0.22 -3.55
CA LEU A 129 -11.42 1.26 -3.98
C LEU A 129 -10.15 0.63 -4.56
N TYR A 130 -9.83 0.99 -5.82
CA TYR A 130 -8.63 0.56 -6.53
C TYR A 130 -7.75 1.77 -6.84
N GLN A 131 -6.44 1.57 -6.90
CA GLN A 131 -5.56 2.50 -7.60
C GLN A 131 -5.67 2.23 -9.10
N THR A 132 -6.19 3.19 -9.86
CA THR A 132 -6.66 2.96 -11.23
C THR A 132 -5.99 3.85 -12.26
N GLY A 133 -5.96 3.35 -13.49
CA GLY A 133 -5.63 4.11 -14.67
C GLY A 133 -6.65 3.86 -15.78
N TYR A 134 -7.09 4.94 -16.41
CA TYR A 134 -7.96 4.90 -17.58
C TYR A 134 -7.34 5.70 -18.72
N ARG A 135 -7.39 5.16 -19.92
CA ARG A 135 -6.94 5.81 -21.16
C ARG A 135 -8.09 5.83 -22.17
N PRO A 136 -8.38 6.99 -22.80
CA PRO A 136 -9.41 7.05 -23.83
C PRO A 136 -9.00 6.26 -25.07
N LEU A 137 -9.96 5.59 -25.69
CA LEU A 137 -9.85 4.97 -27.01
C LEU A 137 -10.49 5.91 -28.01
N LEU A 138 -9.64 6.49 -28.87
CA LEU A 138 -10.08 7.52 -29.83
C LEU A 138 -10.31 6.91 -31.21
N ASP A 139 -11.43 7.27 -31.85
CA ASP A 139 -11.67 6.96 -33.24
C ASP A 139 -10.84 7.87 -34.19
N SER A 140 -10.89 7.60 -35.49
CA SER A 140 -10.21 8.38 -36.53
C SER A 140 -10.60 9.87 -36.57
N SER A 141 -11.72 10.24 -35.97
CA SER A 141 -12.16 11.65 -35.84
C SER A 141 -11.69 12.29 -34.54
N GLY A 142 -10.97 11.56 -33.68
CA GLY A 142 -10.51 12.00 -32.37
C GLY A 142 -11.61 12.05 -31.30
N ARG A 143 -12.72 11.33 -31.47
CA ARG A 143 -13.75 11.17 -30.43
C ARG A 143 -13.38 10.01 -29.52
N ALA A 144 -13.55 10.18 -28.22
CA ALA A 144 -13.42 9.08 -27.28
C ALA A 144 -14.66 8.17 -27.36
N ILE A 145 -14.47 6.96 -27.83
CA ILE A 145 -15.54 5.97 -28.06
C ILE A 145 -15.50 4.81 -27.05
N GLY A 146 -14.49 4.79 -26.20
CA GLY A 146 -14.31 3.79 -25.16
C GLY A 146 -13.12 4.13 -24.28
N MET A 147 -12.78 3.21 -23.38
CA MET A 147 -11.66 3.35 -22.45
C MET A 147 -10.95 2.01 -22.26
N LEU A 148 -9.64 2.04 -22.15
CA LEU A 148 -8.84 0.95 -21.59
C LEU A 148 -8.57 1.26 -20.13
N TYR A 149 -8.79 0.30 -19.24
CA TYR A 149 -8.62 0.40 -17.80
C TYR A 149 -7.66 -0.66 -17.28
N THR A 150 -6.88 -0.26 -16.30
CA THR A 150 -6.20 -1.18 -15.39
C THR A 150 -6.28 -0.67 -13.95
N GLY A 151 -6.31 -1.58 -12.98
CA GLY A 151 -6.38 -1.22 -11.57
C GLY A 151 -5.68 -2.24 -10.69
N ALA A 152 -4.88 -1.73 -9.76
CA ALA A 152 -4.28 -2.53 -8.70
C ALA A 152 -5.33 -2.77 -7.61
N ALA A 153 -5.63 -4.02 -7.35
CA ALA A 153 -6.58 -4.41 -6.32
C ALA A 153 -6.02 -4.10 -4.92
N PRO A 154 -6.88 -3.66 -3.97
CA PRO A 154 -6.45 -3.36 -2.60
C PRO A 154 -5.75 -4.53 -1.93
N GLU A 155 -6.20 -5.77 -2.18
CA GLU A 155 -5.64 -6.97 -1.56
C GLU A 155 -4.14 -7.17 -1.88
N VAL A 156 -3.70 -6.79 -3.07
CA VAL A 156 -2.29 -6.87 -3.46
C VAL A 156 -1.46 -5.83 -2.70
N ILE A 157 -2.01 -4.64 -2.55
CA ILE A 157 -1.39 -3.54 -1.81
C ILE A 157 -1.31 -3.90 -0.32
N ASP A 158 -2.42 -4.38 0.25
CA ASP A 158 -2.53 -4.74 1.67
C ASP A 158 -1.56 -5.87 2.07
N GLN A 159 -1.31 -6.85 1.22
CA GLN A 159 -0.33 -7.91 1.49
C GLN A 159 1.09 -7.37 1.61
N ILE A 160 1.47 -6.43 0.75
CA ILE A 160 2.79 -5.78 0.81
C ILE A 160 2.90 -4.92 2.06
N VAL A 161 1.90 -4.07 2.30
CA VAL A 161 1.85 -3.14 3.44
C VAL A 161 1.84 -3.90 4.77
N SER A 162 1.04 -4.96 4.90
CA SER A 162 0.95 -5.74 6.14
C SER A 162 2.26 -6.44 6.51
N SER A 163 3.00 -6.91 5.53
CA SER A 163 4.33 -7.50 5.75
C SER A 163 5.34 -6.47 6.24
N PHE A 164 5.34 -5.28 5.65
CA PHE A 164 6.17 -4.16 6.09
C PHE A 164 5.80 -3.69 7.50
N ARG A 165 4.51 -3.48 7.77
CA ARG A 165 3.98 -3.06 9.07
C ARG A 165 4.39 -4.04 10.18
N ARG A 166 4.26 -5.34 9.94
CA ARG A 166 4.68 -6.38 10.88
C ARG A 166 6.19 -6.31 11.18
N ASN A 167 7.02 -6.14 10.17
CA ASN A 167 8.47 -6.07 10.33
C ASN A 167 8.89 -4.80 11.12
N VAL A 168 8.31 -3.65 10.79
CA VAL A 168 8.54 -2.38 11.53
C VAL A 168 8.14 -2.53 12.99
N LEU A 169 6.99 -3.15 13.27
CA LEU A 169 6.52 -3.40 14.64
C LEU A 169 7.50 -4.28 15.42
N ILE A 170 7.96 -5.40 14.83
CA ILE A 170 8.92 -6.29 15.47
C ILE A 170 10.23 -5.56 15.79
N ILE A 171 10.78 -4.79 14.84
CA ILE A 171 12.02 -4.04 15.02
C ILE A 171 11.84 -3.00 16.12
N THR A 172 10.76 -2.25 16.12
CA THR A 172 10.49 -1.18 17.11
C THR A 172 10.35 -1.75 18.51
N VAL A 173 9.59 -2.84 18.68
CA VAL A 173 9.41 -3.51 19.98
C VAL A 173 10.73 -4.10 20.47
N SER A 174 11.50 -4.74 19.59
CA SER A 174 12.80 -5.33 19.94
C SER A 174 13.80 -4.27 20.37
N ALA A 175 13.95 -3.20 19.61
CA ALA A 175 14.85 -2.09 19.94
C ALA A 175 14.45 -1.40 21.26
N SER A 176 13.14 -1.17 21.47
CA SER A 176 12.63 -0.59 22.72
C SER A 176 12.91 -1.48 23.91
N SER A 177 12.75 -2.80 23.77
CA SER A 177 13.03 -3.76 24.86
C SER A 177 14.49 -3.78 25.24
N VAL A 178 15.41 -3.79 24.26
CA VAL A 178 16.86 -3.73 24.51
C VAL A 178 17.24 -2.42 25.21
N LEU A 179 16.69 -1.30 24.76
CA LEU A 179 16.97 0.00 25.36
C LEU A 179 16.45 0.11 26.80
N CYS A 180 15.24 -0.39 27.07
CA CYS A 180 14.67 -0.45 28.40
C CYS A 180 15.51 -1.34 29.34
N ALA A 181 15.96 -2.51 28.88
CA ALA A 181 16.82 -3.40 29.64
C ALA A 181 18.18 -2.76 29.97
N ALA A 182 18.79 -2.07 29.00
CA ALA A 182 20.05 -1.34 29.18
C ALA A 182 19.89 -0.19 30.19
N LEU A 183 18.79 0.57 30.07
CA LEU A 183 18.50 1.67 31.02
C LEU A 183 18.25 1.16 32.43
N TYR A 184 17.48 0.06 32.56
CA TYR A 184 17.25 -0.58 33.86
C TYR A 184 18.58 -1.09 34.48
N ALA A 185 19.42 -1.75 33.71
CA ALA A 185 20.72 -2.22 34.16
C ALA A 185 21.63 -1.05 34.62
N TYR A 186 21.63 0.04 33.85
CA TYR A 186 22.38 1.24 34.19
C TYR A 186 21.87 1.87 35.51
N LEU A 187 20.58 2.14 35.62
CA LEU A 187 19.94 2.72 36.81
C LEU A 187 20.13 1.81 38.04
N SER A 188 19.93 0.50 37.85
CA SER A 188 20.11 -0.47 38.93
C SER A 188 21.54 -0.45 39.50
N ARG A 189 22.55 -0.41 38.60
CA ARG A 189 23.95 -0.43 39.03
C ARG A 189 24.44 0.91 39.60
N ARG A 190 24.01 2.04 39.03
CA ARG A 190 24.53 3.36 39.35
C ARG A 190 23.73 4.10 40.42
N ILE A 191 22.45 3.79 40.58
CA ILE A 191 21.56 4.54 41.47
C ILE A 191 20.93 3.64 42.54
N LEU A 192 20.18 2.59 42.10
CA LEU A 192 19.37 1.80 43.04
C LEU A 192 20.23 1.00 44.03
N LYS A 193 21.31 0.34 43.56
CA LYS A 193 22.18 -0.44 44.44
C LYS A 193 22.98 0.44 45.45
N PRO A 194 23.59 1.58 45.08
CA PRO A 194 24.21 2.48 46.04
C PRO A 194 23.21 3.04 47.06
N LEU A 195 22.03 3.51 46.62
CA LEU A 195 20.97 4.02 47.49
C LEU A 195 20.49 2.96 48.50
N ALA A 196 20.25 1.74 48.03
CA ALA A 196 19.84 0.65 48.92
C ALA A 196 20.94 0.31 49.98
N ARG A 197 22.22 0.42 49.61
CA ARG A 197 23.36 0.24 50.55
C ARG A 197 23.40 1.35 51.60
N THR A 198 23.27 2.61 51.18
CA THR A 198 23.26 3.74 52.14
C THR A 198 22.01 3.71 53.04
N ALA A 199 20.85 3.35 52.53
CA ALA A 199 19.64 3.17 53.33
C ALA A 199 19.79 2.01 54.36
N ALA A 200 20.38 0.90 53.96
CA ALA A 200 20.63 -0.21 54.86
C ALA A 200 21.64 0.14 55.96
N GLN A 201 22.71 0.92 55.64
CA GLN A 201 23.65 1.42 56.61
C GLN A 201 23.00 2.42 57.59
N ALA A 202 22.17 3.32 57.10
CA ALA A 202 21.43 4.26 57.95
C ALA A 202 20.45 3.53 58.91
N ALA A 203 19.81 2.44 58.46
CA ALA A 203 18.93 1.63 59.29
C ALA A 203 19.72 0.90 60.44
N LEU A 204 20.93 0.38 60.15
CA LEU A 204 21.78 -0.25 61.16
C LEU A 204 22.27 0.77 62.21
N ILE A 205 22.61 1.99 61.82
CA ILE A 205 22.96 3.07 62.71
C ILE A 205 21.79 3.49 63.61
N ALA A 206 20.58 3.54 63.06
CA ALA A 206 19.33 3.86 63.76
C ALA A 206 18.94 2.80 64.81
N ASP A 207 19.29 1.51 64.58
CA ASP A 207 19.11 0.40 65.53
C ASP A 207 20.23 0.32 66.60
N GLY A 208 21.18 1.25 66.60
CA GLY A 208 22.22 1.35 67.61
C GLY A 208 23.45 0.41 67.42
N ASP A 209 23.53 -0.27 66.28
CA ASP A 209 24.69 -1.12 65.94
C ASP A 209 25.81 -0.26 65.33
N LEU A 210 26.64 0.29 66.24
CA LEU A 210 27.77 1.17 65.91
C LEU A 210 29.08 0.40 65.70
N ARG A 211 29.10 -0.83 65.25
CA ARG A 211 30.33 -1.59 65.03
C ARG A 211 31.21 -0.93 63.97
N GLU A 212 32.44 -0.66 64.25
CA GLU A 212 33.46 0.07 63.48
C GLU A 212 33.73 -0.55 62.08
N ASP A 213 33.30 -1.79 61.82
CA ASP A 213 33.59 -2.51 60.58
C ASP A 213 32.78 -2.05 59.37
N ILE A 214 31.85 -1.12 59.53
CA ILE A 214 30.97 -0.63 58.43
C ILE A 214 31.77 0.19 57.40
N PHE A 215 32.85 0.86 57.86
CA PHE A 215 33.67 1.74 57.00
C PHE A 215 34.93 1.06 56.41
N ALA A 216 35.38 -0.06 57.00
CA ALA A 216 36.62 -0.72 56.60
C ALA A 216 36.52 -1.56 55.30
N ARG A 217 35.33 -1.89 54.85
CA ARG A 217 35.10 -2.76 53.66
C ARG A 217 35.19 -2.05 52.33
N ASP A 218 34.98 -0.74 52.30
CA ASP A 218 35.01 0.03 51.03
C ASP A 218 36.43 0.50 50.66
N ALA A 219 37.34 0.60 51.63
CA ALA A 219 38.73 1.02 51.40
C ALA A 219 39.63 -0.04 50.71
N ARG A 220 39.16 -1.29 50.55
CA ARG A 220 39.93 -2.39 49.91
C ARG A 220 39.49 -2.69 48.45
N ARG A 221 38.63 -1.88 47.84
CA ARG A 221 38.19 -2.04 46.44
C ARG A 221 38.40 -0.79 45.60
N GLY A 222 39.34 0.07 45.96
CA GLY A 222 39.86 1.14 45.13
C GLY A 222 41.07 0.69 44.32
#